data_10b1e40551031690a42591a1d3349f1d
#
_entry.id   10b1e40551031690a42591a1d3349f1d
#
_cell.length_a   1.000
_cell.length_b   1.000
_cell.length_c   1.000
_cell.angle_alpha   90.00
_cell.angle_beta   90.00
_cell.angle_gamma   90.00
#
_symmetry.space_group_name_H-M   'P 1'
#
loop_
_entity.id
_entity.type
_entity.pdbx_description
1 polymer ?
#
loop_
_entity_poly.entity_id
_entity_poly.type
_entity_poly.pdbx_seq_one_letter_code
_entity_poly.pdbx_strand_id
1 'polypeptide(L)'
;MNNNLPSEAVAHAVAVLKNEHVIAYPTEAVFGVGCDPDSETAVMRLLELKQRPVEKGLILIAASFEQLKPYIDDSRLSDSQREAIFSCWPGPVTFVFPARPETPRWLTGRFDSLAVRVTNHPLVIELCEAYGKPLVSTSANLTGQPPCRTTAEVHAQFGDSFPVVDGATGGRQKPSEIRDALTGELFRQG
;
A
#
# COMPACT_ATOMS: atom_id res chain seq x y z
N MET A 1 -10.58 -27.75 -11.67
CA MET A 1 -10.72 -27.22 -10.33
C MET A 1 -10.43 -25.75 -10.29
N ASN A 2 -11.31 -25.03 -9.66
CA ASN A 2 -11.16 -23.58 -9.57
C ASN A 2 -10.17 -23.24 -8.45
N ASN A 3 -8.98 -22.75 -8.83
CA ASN A 3 -7.93 -22.39 -7.88
C ASN A 3 -7.97 -20.89 -7.52
N ASN A 4 -9.10 -20.23 -7.80
CA ASN A 4 -9.22 -18.78 -7.59
C ASN A 4 -9.64 -18.41 -6.16
N LEU A 5 -9.76 -19.42 -5.26
CA LEU A 5 -10.05 -19.13 -3.86
C LEU A 5 -8.80 -18.65 -3.15
N PRO A 6 -8.90 -17.56 -2.37
CA PRO A 6 -7.74 -17.08 -1.60
C PRO A 6 -7.35 -18.08 -0.52
N SER A 7 -6.10 -18.03 -0.08
CA SER A 7 -5.64 -18.81 1.07
C SER A 7 -6.44 -18.42 2.32
N GLU A 8 -6.44 -19.29 3.34
CA GLU A 8 -7.12 -18.99 4.60
C GLU A 8 -6.61 -17.71 5.25
N ALA A 9 -5.30 -17.48 5.20
CA ALA A 9 -4.70 -16.28 5.76
C ALA A 9 -5.21 -15.02 5.05
N VAL A 10 -5.29 -15.07 3.72
CA VAL A 10 -5.80 -13.93 2.95
C VAL A 10 -7.29 -13.76 3.17
N ALA A 11 -8.06 -14.84 3.22
CA ALA A 11 -9.50 -14.77 3.49
C ALA A 11 -9.78 -14.14 4.85
N HIS A 12 -9.00 -14.50 5.87
CA HIS A 12 -9.11 -13.91 7.21
C HIS A 12 -8.78 -12.41 7.17
N ALA A 13 -7.70 -12.05 6.47
CA ALA A 13 -7.30 -10.64 6.33
C ALA A 13 -8.41 -9.82 5.64
N VAL A 14 -9.03 -10.36 4.59
CA VAL A 14 -10.13 -9.70 3.90
C VAL A 14 -11.30 -9.46 4.86
N ALA A 15 -11.63 -10.42 5.72
CA ALA A 15 -12.69 -10.25 6.71
C ALA A 15 -12.35 -9.12 7.69
N VAL A 16 -11.09 -9.04 8.14
CA VAL A 16 -10.63 -7.96 9.03
C VAL A 16 -10.73 -6.61 8.34
N LEU A 17 -10.33 -6.53 7.07
CA LEU A 17 -10.42 -5.30 6.27
C LEU A 17 -11.87 -4.85 6.11
N LYS A 18 -12.80 -5.77 5.88
CA LYS A 18 -14.22 -5.45 5.73
C LYS A 18 -14.83 -4.92 7.03
N ASN A 19 -14.23 -5.24 8.17
CA ASN A 19 -14.63 -4.73 9.48
C ASN A 19 -13.94 -3.41 9.82
N GLU A 20 -13.32 -2.75 8.84
CA GLU A 20 -12.68 -1.45 8.98
C GLU A 20 -11.49 -1.45 9.95
N HIS A 21 -10.76 -2.57 10.01
CA HIS A 21 -9.55 -2.71 10.82
C HIS A 21 -8.29 -2.67 9.98
N VAL A 22 -7.17 -2.53 10.67
CA VAL A 22 -5.83 -2.46 10.08
C VAL A 22 -5.21 -3.87 10.13
N ILE A 23 -4.49 -4.23 9.07
CA ILE A 23 -3.73 -5.49 9.01
C ILE A 23 -2.27 -5.20 8.70
N ALA A 24 -1.40 -6.16 8.99
CA ALA A 24 -0.01 -6.16 8.54
C ALA A 24 0.21 -7.25 7.51
N TYR A 25 1.13 -7.02 6.59
CA TYR A 25 1.44 -7.96 5.51
C TYR A 25 2.87 -7.74 5.01
N PRO A 26 3.54 -8.78 4.49
CA PRO A 26 4.89 -8.61 3.94
C PRO A 26 4.84 -7.94 2.57
N THR A 27 5.86 -7.13 2.29
CA THR A 27 6.06 -6.53 0.97
C THR A 27 7.46 -6.86 0.45
N GLU A 28 7.93 -6.15 -0.57
CA GLU A 28 9.24 -6.42 -1.18
C GLU A 28 10.40 -6.18 -0.21
N ALA A 29 10.29 -5.17 0.67
CA ALA A 29 11.37 -4.81 1.59
C ALA A 29 11.05 -5.10 3.05
N VAL A 30 9.94 -4.56 3.54
CA VAL A 30 9.54 -4.66 4.96
C VAL A 30 8.07 -5.05 5.03
N PHE A 31 7.59 -5.39 6.23
CA PHE A 31 6.15 -5.52 6.44
C PHE A 31 5.50 -4.14 6.36
N GLY A 32 4.30 -4.11 5.80
CA GLY A 32 3.46 -2.93 5.79
C GLY A 32 2.28 -3.11 6.72
N VAL A 33 1.69 -1.99 7.14
CA VAL A 33 0.36 -1.97 7.74
C VAL A 33 -0.55 -1.21 6.81
N GLY A 34 -1.77 -1.68 6.67
CA GLY A 34 -2.71 -1.10 5.73
C GLY A 34 -4.15 -1.37 6.08
N CYS A 35 -5.04 -0.77 5.30
CA CYS A 35 -6.47 -0.84 5.53
C CYS A 35 -7.21 -0.45 4.26
N ASP A 36 -8.54 -0.49 4.32
CA ASP A 36 -9.40 -0.07 3.22
C ASP A 36 -9.24 1.43 2.98
N PRO A 37 -8.82 1.85 1.77
CA PRO A 37 -8.62 3.27 1.47
C PRO A 37 -9.92 4.08 1.43
N ASP A 38 -11.06 3.45 1.24
CA ASP A 38 -12.35 4.13 1.15
C ASP A 38 -13.05 4.26 2.51
N SER A 39 -12.50 3.64 3.54
CA SER A 39 -13.05 3.69 4.90
C SER A 39 -12.31 4.75 5.72
N GLU A 40 -12.97 5.87 5.99
CA GLU A 40 -12.40 6.89 6.86
C GLU A 40 -12.08 6.33 8.25
N THR A 41 -12.97 5.50 8.79
CA THR A 41 -12.77 4.86 10.09
C THR A 41 -11.49 4.04 10.10
N ALA A 42 -11.27 3.20 9.08
CA ALA A 42 -10.08 2.36 9.00
C ALA A 42 -8.82 3.21 8.85
N VAL A 43 -8.86 4.23 7.99
CA VAL A 43 -7.71 5.11 7.77
C VAL A 43 -7.36 5.87 9.05
N MET A 44 -8.35 6.37 9.78
CA MET A 44 -8.09 7.07 11.04
C MET A 44 -7.48 6.14 12.10
N ARG A 45 -7.90 4.87 12.14
CA ARG A 45 -7.27 3.86 13.00
C ARG A 45 -5.80 3.65 12.65
N LEU A 46 -5.49 3.60 11.35
CA LEU A 46 -4.12 3.44 10.88
C LEU A 46 -3.27 4.67 11.26
N LEU A 47 -3.78 5.87 11.02
CA LEU A 47 -3.07 7.11 11.35
C LEU A 47 -2.80 7.23 12.85
N GLU A 48 -3.78 6.86 13.68
CA GLU A 48 -3.61 6.84 15.13
C GLU A 48 -2.54 5.84 15.55
N LEU A 49 -2.58 4.63 14.99
CA LEU A 49 -1.59 3.59 15.25
C LEU A 49 -0.17 4.06 14.93
N LYS A 50 -0.02 4.78 13.82
CA LYS A 50 1.27 5.29 13.34
C LYS A 50 1.63 6.64 13.92
N GLN A 51 0.75 7.28 14.66
CA GLN A 51 0.89 8.66 15.12
C GLN A 51 1.27 9.58 13.96
N ARG A 52 0.60 9.39 12.83
CA ARG A 52 0.89 10.09 11.58
C ARG A 52 -0.20 11.14 11.31
N PRO A 53 0.19 12.41 11.07
CA PRO A 53 -0.81 13.43 10.73
C PRO A 53 -1.47 13.13 9.37
N VAL A 54 -2.76 13.38 9.27
CA VAL A 54 -3.52 13.14 8.04
C VAL A 54 -3.00 14.02 6.88
N GLU A 55 -2.44 15.18 7.18
CA GLU A 55 -1.93 16.14 6.18
C GLU A 55 -0.79 15.58 5.34
N LYS A 56 -0.08 14.58 5.84
CA LYS A 56 1.06 13.99 5.12
C LYS A 56 0.67 13.14 3.91
N GLY A 57 -0.59 12.69 3.86
CA GLY A 57 -1.02 11.77 2.82
C GLY A 57 -0.51 10.35 3.04
N LEU A 58 -1.03 9.43 2.24
CA LEU A 58 -0.75 8.00 2.34
C LEU A 58 -0.44 7.42 0.98
N ILE A 59 0.16 6.23 0.95
CA ILE A 59 0.48 5.49 -0.27
C ILE A 59 -0.56 4.39 -0.45
N LEU A 60 -1.01 4.15 -1.69
CA LEU A 60 -1.81 2.97 -2.02
C LEU A 60 -0.94 1.93 -2.71
N ILE A 61 -1.14 0.66 -2.35
CA ILE A 61 -0.53 -0.49 -2.99
C ILE A 61 -1.63 -1.33 -3.64
N ALA A 62 -1.37 -1.81 -4.85
CA ALA A 62 -2.39 -2.51 -5.64
C ALA A 62 -1.81 -3.70 -6.37
N ALA A 63 -2.71 -4.62 -6.78
CA ALA A 63 -2.36 -5.76 -7.62
C ALA A 63 -2.23 -5.38 -9.09
N SER A 64 -2.89 -4.29 -9.52
CA SER A 64 -2.88 -3.86 -10.91
C SER A 64 -3.13 -2.35 -10.99
N PHE A 65 -2.76 -1.78 -12.14
CA PHE A 65 -3.04 -0.37 -12.41
C PHE A 65 -4.55 -0.08 -12.45
N GLU A 66 -5.32 -1.04 -12.92
CA GLU A 66 -6.78 -0.89 -12.97
C GLU A 66 -7.39 -0.59 -11.59
N GLN A 67 -6.83 -1.18 -10.54
CA GLN A 67 -7.30 -0.92 -9.17
C GLN A 67 -7.02 0.51 -8.73
N LEU A 68 -6.00 1.15 -9.29
CA LEU A 68 -5.60 2.51 -8.91
C LEU A 68 -6.38 3.59 -9.66
N LYS A 69 -6.93 3.29 -10.82
CA LYS A 69 -7.60 4.28 -11.67
C LYS A 69 -8.70 5.09 -10.98
N PRO A 70 -9.49 4.52 -10.06
CA PRO A 70 -10.51 5.32 -9.37
C PRO A 70 -9.96 6.45 -8.50
N TYR A 71 -8.68 6.40 -8.16
CA TYR A 71 -8.06 7.32 -7.21
C TYR A 71 -7.15 8.36 -7.86
N ILE A 72 -6.68 8.10 -9.07
CA ILE A 72 -5.66 8.92 -9.73
C ILE A 72 -6.13 9.39 -11.09
N ASP A 73 -5.59 10.53 -11.52
CA ASP A 73 -5.82 11.08 -12.86
C ASP A 73 -4.58 10.81 -13.70
N ASP A 74 -4.70 9.90 -14.66
CA ASP A 74 -3.60 9.53 -15.56
C ASP A 74 -3.72 10.21 -16.94
N SER A 75 -4.70 11.10 -17.12
CA SER A 75 -4.98 11.74 -18.41
C SER A 75 -3.87 12.66 -18.91
N ARG A 76 -3.03 13.14 -17.99
CA ARG A 76 -1.94 14.07 -18.31
C ARG A 76 -0.64 13.37 -18.68
N LEU A 77 -0.60 12.05 -18.63
CA LEU A 77 0.59 11.30 -18.99
C LEU A 77 0.79 11.22 -20.49
N SER A 78 2.02 11.46 -20.96
CA SER A 78 2.41 11.18 -22.34
C SER A 78 2.64 9.67 -22.50
N ASP A 79 2.74 9.21 -23.75
CA ASP A 79 3.02 7.80 -24.03
C ASP A 79 4.38 7.38 -23.45
N SER A 80 5.39 8.24 -23.51
CA SER A 80 6.71 7.94 -22.96
C SER A 80 6.69 7.88 -21.44
N GLN A 81 5.88 8.72 -20.77
CA GLN A 81 5.72 8.66 -19.34
C GLN A 81 5.03 7.36 -18.90
N ARG A 82 3.98 6.95 -19.62
CA ARG A 82 3.30 5.67 -19.38
C ARG A 82 4.26 4.50 -19.53
N GLU A 83 5.04 4.51 -20.60
CA GLU A 83 6.01 3.46 -20.87
C GLU A 83 7.06 3.35 -19.75
N ALA A 84 7.57 4.49 -19.30
CA ALA A 84 8.53 4.54 -18.20
C ALA A 84 7.95 3.96 -16.92
N ILE A 85 6.71 4.33 -16.58
CA ILE A 85 6.02 3.85 -15.39
C ILE A 85 5.78 2.34 -15.47
N PHE A 86 5.25 1.86 -16.58
CA PHE A 86 4.91 0.45 -16.73
C PHE A 86 6.13 -0.45 -16.92
N SER A 87 7.30 0.14 -17.21
CA SER A 87 8.57 -0.60 -17.15
C SER A 87 9.02 -0.87 -15.71
N CYS A 88 8.54 -0.07 -14.76
CA CYS A 88 8.85 -0.22 -13.33
C CYS A 88 7.80 -1.06 -12.59
N TRP A 89 6.61 -1.21 -13.16
CA TRP A 89 5.50 -1.91 -12.53
C TRP A 89 5.17 -3.23 -13.24
N PRO A 90 4.85 -4.26 -12.47
CA PRO A 90 4.85 -4.34 -11.00
C PRO A 90 6.28 -4.30 -10.44
N GLY A 91 6.43 -3.69 -9.27
CA GLY A 91 7.76 -3.55 -8.67
C GLY A 91 7.80 -2.55 -7.53
N PRO A 92 8.99 -2.37 -6.94
CA PRO A 92 9.16 -1.56 -5.75
C PRO A 92 9.35 -0.06 -6.05
N VAL A 93 8.64 0.47 -7.03
CA VAL A 93 8.69 1.90 -7.38
C VAL A 93 7.30 2.50 -7.17
N THR A 94 7.24 3.54 -6.36
CA THR A 94 6.02 4.30 -6.08
C THR A 94 6.02 5.56 -6.95
N PHE A 95 4.90 5.83 -7.59
CA PHE A 95 4.75 7.04 -8.40
C PHE A 95 3.69 7.95 -7.82
N VAL A 96 3.95 9.26 -7.83
CA VAL A 96 3.01 10.29 -7.39
C VAL A 96 2.25 10.79 -8.62
N PHE A 97 0.94 10.56 -8.62
CA PHE A 97 0.03 10.98 -9.69
C PHE A 97 -0.84 12.12 -9.20
N PRO A 98 -1.35 12.96 -10.10
CA PRO A 98 -2.47 13.83 -9.73
C PRO A 98 -3.63 12.98 -9.22
N ALA A 99 -4.26 13.40 -8.14
CA ALA A 99 -5.43 12.71 -7.60
C ALA A 99 -6.69 13.16 -8.36
N ARG A 100 -7.69 12.27 -8.41
CA ARG A 100 -9.00 12.66 -8.92
C ARG A 100 -9.68 13.59 -7.91
N PRO A 101 -10.56 14.50 -8.36
CA PRO A 101 -11.24 15.42 -7.44
C PRO A 101 -12.03 14.71 -6.35
N GLU A 102 -12.60 13.53 -6.66
CA GLU A 102 -13.38 12.74 -5.72
C GLU A 102 -12.57 11.87 -4.77
N THR A 103 -11.23 11.81 -4.95
CA THR A 103 -10.35 11.04 -4.08
C THR A 103 -10.40 11.59 -2.67
N PRO A 104 -10.61 10.73 -1.65
CA PRO A 104 -10.76 11.20 -0.27
C PRO A 104 -9.53 11.95 0.25
N ARG A 105 -9.78 13.01 1.00
CA ARG A 105 -8.72 13.83 1.61
C ARG A 105 -7.91 13.10 2.66
N TRP A 106 -8.47 12.07 3.27
CA TRP A 106 -7.70 11.26 4.22
C TRP A 106 -6.60 10.45 3.53
N LEU A 107 -6.65 10.31 2.19
CA LEU A 107 -5.59 9.68 1.40
C LEU A 107 -4.58 10.69 0.87
N THR A 108 -5.05 11.81 0.32
CA THR A 108 -4.18 12.81 -0.30
C THR A 108 -3.52 13.75 0.72
N GLY A 109 -4.15 13.92 1.89
CA GLY A 109 -3.68 14.89 2.87
C GLY A 109 -3.83 16.30 2.36
N ARG A 110 -2.79 17.12 2.54
CA ARG A 110 -2.79 18.51 2.07
C ARG A 110 -2.49 18.64 0.58
N PHE A 111 -2.20 17.53 -0.10
CA PHE A 111 -1.78 17.54 -1.50
C PHE A 111 -2.96 17.32 -2.44
N ASP A 112 -2.77 17.66 -3.71
CA ASP A 112 -3.68 17.33 -4.79
C ASP A 112 -3.20 16.12 -5.60
N SER A 113 -2.30 15.36 -5.01
CA SER A 113 -1.66 14.18 -5.60
C SER A 113 -1.74 13.00 -4.65
N LEU A 114 -1.50 11.81 -5.20
CA LEU A 114 -1.52 10.56 -4.44
C LEU A 114 -0.39 9.67 -4.89
N ALA A 115 0.35 9.14 -3.94
CA ALA A 115 1.42 8.18 -4.19
C ALA A 115 0.83 6.77 -4.30
N VAL A 116 1.17 6.05 -5.36
CA VAL A 116 0.60 4.72 -5.64
C VAL A 116 1.67 3.78 -6.17
N ARG A 117 1.46 2.48 -5.95
CA ARG A 117 2.39 1.45 -6.41
C ARG A 117 1.64 0.17 -6.80
N VAL A 118 2.10 -0.45 -7.90
CA VAL A 118 1.68 -1.80 -8.27
C VAL A 118 2.79 -2.76 -7.81
N THR A 119 2.45 -3.63 -6.88
CA THR A 119 3.41 -4.55 -6.25
C THR A 119 3.67 -5.79 -7.11
N ASN A 120 4.85 -6.38 -6.94
CA ASN A 120 5.13 -7.72 -7.47
C ASN A 120 5.21 -8.79 -6.37
N HIS A 121 4.89 -8.46 -5.13
CA HIS A 121 4.88 -9.43 -4.04
C HIS A 121 3.64 -10.33 -4.17
N PRO A 122 3.81 -11.65 -4.32
CA PRO A 122 2.68 -12.54 -4.61
C PRO A 122 1.56 -12.49 -3.57
N LEU A 123 1.91 -12.36 -2.30
CA LEU A 123 0.94 -12.35 -1.22
C LEU A 123 0.11 -11.07 -1.21
N VAL A 124 0.73 -9.94 -1.51
CA VAL A 124 0.01 -8.66 -1.58
C VAL A 124 -0.88 -8.64 -2.82
N ILE A 125 -0.42 -9.20 -3.94
CA ILE A 125 -1.24 -9.35 -5.14
C ILE A 125 -2.49 -10.16 -4.82
N GLU A 126 -2.33 -11.32 -4.18
CA GLU A 126 -3.45 -12.18 -3.78
C GLU A 126 -4.42 -11.42 -2.87
N LEU A 127 -3.89 -10.68 -1.90
CA LEU A 127 -4.69 -9.92 -0.95
C LEU A 127 -5.51 -8.83 -1.63
N CYS A 128 -4.89 -8.03 -2.50
CA CYS A 128 -5.58 -6.96 -3.22
C CYS A 128 -6.60 -7.51 -4.23
N GLU A 129 -6.30 -8.64 -4.86
CA GLU A 129 -7.24 -9.29 -5.77
C GLU A 129 -8.43 -9.86 -5.01
N ALA A 130 -8.20 -10.51 -3.88
CA ALA A 130 -9.27 -11.07 -3.05
C ALA A 130 -10.16 -9.98 -2.47
N TYR A 131 -9.57 -8.86 -2.06
CA TYR A 131 -10.33 -7.74 -1.50
C TYR A 131 -11.02 -6.92 -2.60
N GLY A 132 -10.48 -6.95 -3.81
CA GLY A 132 -11.07 -6.28 -4.98
C GLY A 132 -10.71 -4.82 -5.13
N LYS A 133 -9.74 -4.32 -4.39
CA LYS A 133 -9.29 -2.93 -4.47
C LYS A 133 -7.89 -2.77 -3.85
N PRO A 134 -7.24 -1.61 -4.06
CA PRO A 134 -5.94 -1.36 -3.43
C PRO A 134 -6.08 -1.22 -1.92
N LEU A 135 -4.94 -1.26 -1.25
CA LEU A 135 -4.87 -1.04 0.20
C LEU A 135 -4.01 0.18 0.48
N VAL A 136 -4.32 0.89 1.55
CA VAL A 136 -3.38 1.85 2.12
C VAL A 136 -2.17 1.06 2.59
N SER A 137 -0.97 1.60 2.37
CA SER A 137 0.27 0.93 2.75
C SER A 137 1.25 1.92 3.36
N THR A 138 1.70 1.61 4.57
CA THR A 138 2.78 2.33 5.22
C THR A 138 3.63 1.29 5.97
N SER A 139 4.88 1.64 6.30
CA SER A 139 5.77 0.68 6.95
C SER A 139 5.24 0.21 8.29
N ALA A 140 5.44 -1.06 8.62
CA ALA A 140 4.99 -1.65 9.89
C ALA A 140 6.03 -1.33 10.97
N ASN A 141 5.86 -0.20 11.63
CA ASN A 141 6.68 0.20 12.77
C ASN A 141 5.96 1.24 13.60
N LEU A 142 6.13 1.13 14.92
CA LEU A 142 5.74 2.21 15.81
C LEU A 142 6.74 3.35 15.68
N THR A 143 6.32 4.57 16.01
CA THR A 143 7.16 5.76 15.90
C THR A 143 8.49 5.54 16.64
N GLY A 144 9.60 5.75 15.94
CA GLY A 144 10.94 5.59 16.50
C GLY A 144 11.49 4.18 16.47
N GLN A 145 10.69 3.20 16.05
CA GLN A 145 11.13 1.81 15.95
C GLN A 145 11.51 1.45 14.51
N PRO A 146 12.42 0.49 14.28
CA PRO A 146 12.74 0.07 12.93
C PRO A 146 11.57 -0.67 12.28
N PRO A 147 11.41 -0.59 10.95
CA PRO A 147 10.37 -1.33 10.26
C PRO A 147 10.52 -2.84 10.44
N CYS A 148 9.39 -3.52 10.62
CA CYS A 148 9.37 -4.96 10.80
C CYS A 148 9.70 -5.68 9.49
N ARG A 149 10.47 -6.76 9.59
CA ARG A 149 10.84 -7.60 8.46
C ARG A 149 10.33 -9.04 8.60
N THR A 150 9.74 -9.37 9.74
CA THR A 150 9.18 -10.69 10.03
C THR A 150 7.86 -10.57 10.77
N THR A 151 7.04 -11.61 10.71
CA THR A 151 5.80 -11.70 11.48
C THR A 151 6.08 -11.57 12.99
N ALA A 152 7.17 -12.21 13.46
CA ALA A 152 7.54 -12.13 14.87
C ALA A 152 7.82 -10.68 15.29
N GLU A 153 8.50 -9.91 14.46
CA GLU A 153 8.78 -8.50 14.74
C GLU A 153 7.50 -7.66 14.79
N VAL A 154 6.52 -7.97 13.93
CA VAL A 154 5.22 -7.29 13.97
C VAL A 154 4.54 -7.55 15.31
N HIS A 155 4.48 -8.80 15.75
CA HIS A 155 3.87 -9.14 17.04
C HIS A 155 4.62 -8.52 18.21
N ALA A 156 5.95 -8.39 18.11
CA ALA A 156 6.75 -7.75 19.15
C ALA A 156 6.42 -6.26 19.29
N GLN A 157 6.15 -5.56 18.20
CA GLN A 157 5.83 -4.13 18.23
C GLN A 157 4.35 -3.84 18.43
N PHE A 158 3.45 -4.63 17.83
CA PHE A 158 2.02 -4.31 17.80
C PHE A 158 1.16 -5.22 18.69
N GLY A 159 1.73 -6.30 19.21
CA GLY A 159 1.02 -7.25 20.07
C GLY A 159 0.69 -8.56 19.35
N ASP A 160 0.53 -9.62 20.14
CA ASP A 160 0.32 -10.97 19.60
C ASP A 160 -1.04 -11.14 18.93
N SER A 161 -2.00 -10.27 19.25
CA SER A 161 -3.34 -10.33 18.66
C SER A 161 -3.47 -9.47 17.39
N PHE A 162 -2.44 -8.74 17.00
CA PHE A 162 -2.50 -7.88 15.83
C PHE A 162 -2.64 -8.73 14.56
N PRO A 163 -3.64 -8.43 13.68
CA PRO A 163 -3.86 -9.24 12.49
C PRO A 163 -2.68 -9.13 11.50
N VAL A 164 -2.06 -10.25 11.19
CA VAL A 164 -0.90 -10.32 10.29
C VAL A 164 -1.14 -11.41 9.26
N VAL A 165 -0.90 -11.08 8.00
CA VAL A 165 -0.80 -12.09 6.95
C VAL A 165 0.64 -12.60 6.99
N ASP A 166 0.82 -13.85 7.45
CA ASP A 166 2.14 -14.44 7.62
C ASP A 166 2.78 -14.71 6.26
N GLY A 167 4.06 -14.40 6.15
CA GLY A 167 4.83 -14.64 4.94
C GLY A 167 6.19 -13.96 5.02
N ALA A 168 7.01 -14.20 4.01
CA ALA A 168 8.34 -13.62 3.92
C ALA A 168 8.30 -12.34 3.07
N THR A 169 9.13 -11.35 3.44
CA THR A 169 9.35 -10.20 2.57
C THR A 169 10.11 -10.63 1.32
N GLY A 170 10.16 -9.75 0.30
CA GLY A 170 10.87 -10.03 -0.94
C GLY A 170 12.39 -9.95 -0.85
N GLY A 171 12.94 -9.65 0.34
CA GLY A 171 14.38 -9.61 0.55
C GLY A 171 15.06 -8.31 0.13
N ARG A 172 14.31 -7.33 -0.35
CA ARG A 172 14.86 -6.05 -0.73
C ARG A 172 15.31 -5.29 0.53
N GLN A 173 16.54 -4.75 0.49
CA GLN A 173 17.11 -4.07 1.66
C GLN A 173 16.60 -2.64 1.85
N LYS A 174 16.21 -1.98 0.77
CA LYS A 174 15.79 -0.57 0.79
C LYS A 174 14.29 -0.44 0.54
N PRO A 175 13.64 0.62 1.07
CA PRO A 175 12.23 0.89 0.78
C PRO A 175 12.01 1.21 -0.69
N SER A 176 10.76 1.32 -1.11
CA SER A 176 10.44 1.66 -2.50
C SER A 176 10.93 3.07 -2.83
N GLU A 177 11.41 3.24 -4.06
CA GLU A 177 11.72 4.53 -4.64
C GLU A 177 10.41 5.30 -4.85
N ILE A 178 10.42 6.62 -4.64
CA ILE A 178 9.24 7.46 -4.91
C ILE A 178 9.61 8.48 -5.98
N ARG A 179 8.85 8.48 -7.08
CA ARG A 179 9.05 9.38 -8.22
C ARG A 179 7.77 10.10 -8.60
N ASP A 180 7.92 11.27 -9.21
CA ASP A 180 6.78 11.97 -9.82
C ASP A 180 6.42 11.28 -11.13
N ALA A 181 5.13 10.95 -11.32
CA ALA A 181 4.66 10.27 -12.53
C ALA A 181 4.76 11.14 -13.78
N LEU A 182 4.60 12.45 -13.63
CA LEU A 182 4.61 13.39 -14.77
C LEU A 182 6.02 13.83 -15.15
N THR A 183 6.92 14.02 -14.19
CA THR A 183 8.25 14.58 -14.43
C THR A 183 9.37 13.55 -14.30
N GLY A 184 9.12 12.44 -13.59
CA GLY A 184 10.16 11.47 -13.28
C GLY A 184 11.08 11.90 -12.13
N GLU A 185 10.80 13.03 -11.49
CA GLU A 185 11.61 13.54 -10.39
C GLU A 185 11.64 12.54 -9.24
N LEU A 186 12.83 12.29 -8.70
CA LEU A 186 13.02 11.37 -7.59
C LEU A 186 12.82 12.10 -6.27
N PHE A 187 11.80 11.68 -5.49
CA PHE A 187 11.52 12.24 -4.17
C PHE A 187 12.19 11.44 -3.05
N ARG A 188 12.33 10.11 -3.24
CA ARG A 188 12.98 9.23 -2.27
C ARG A 188 13.69 8.11 -3.00
N GLN A 189 14.98 7.92 -2.67
CA GLN A 189 15.75 6.80 -3.20
C GLN A 189 15.35 5.49 -2.53
N GLY A 190 15.25 4.47 -3.37
CA GLY A 190 14.95 3.12 -2.89
C GLY A 190 16.16 2.41 -2.28
#